data_cb19eb1b4bbc975180330bc44240f232
#
_entry.id   cb19eb1b4bbc975180330bc44240f232
#
_cell.length_a   1.000
_cell.length_b   1.000
_cell.length_c   1.000
_cell.angle_alpha   90.00
_cell.angle_beta   90.00
_cell.angle_gamma   90.00
#
_symmetry.space_group_name_H-M   'P 1'
#
loop_
_entity.id
_entity.type
_entity.pdbx_description
1 polymer ?
#
loop_
_entity_poly.entity_id
_entity_poly.type
_entity_poly.pdbx_seq_one_letter_code
_entity_poly.pdbx_strand_id
1 'polypeptide(L)'
;MEQLGKILIVDDNEDVLFALNLLLEPYAEKIKVAVTPDRIEYFMTTFQPDIILLDMNFSRDAISGQEGFESLEQILRIDPQAVVIFMTAYADTDKAVRAIKAGATDFIPKPWEKEKLLATLSSGIKLRRSRCEVNLLKEQVEVLSGAGSSVEESIIGESAAMQEVFATIEKLRDTDANILVLGENGTGKDVIARLLYRCSPRYGRPFVTIDLGSIPEQLFESELFGYEKGAFTDARKPKAGRMEVATGGTLFLDEIGNLSLPMQAKLLTAIEKRQISRLGSTQSVSIDVRLICATNADIRHLVEEGNFRQDLLYRINTIELHIPPLRERGNDIILLADYFLQRYARKYQKEMRGLTREAKAKLLRYSWPGNVRELQHTMERAVILGDGSLLRPDNFLFQASSPRLKKEEEVLNLEQLERQAVEKAMRLSEGNMTRAAEYLGI
;
A
#
# COMPACT_ATOMS: atom_id res chain seq x y z
N MET A 1 -7.34 10.56 -40.12
CA MET A 1 -7.21 11.58 -39.06
C MET A 1 -7.63 10.92 -37.75
N GLU A 2 -6.88 11.11 -36.68
CA GLU A 2 -7.31 10.62 -35.37
C GLU A 2 -8.64 11.29 -34.99
N GLN A 3 -9.58 10.53 -34.52
CA GLN A 3 -10.88 11.01 -34.08
C GLN A 3 -10.69 11.81 -32.77
N LEU A 4 -11.15 13.06 -32.78
CA LEU A 4 -11.24 13.88 -31.58
C LEU A 4 -12.29 13.24 -30.65
N GLY A 5 -12.00 13.14 -29.36
CA GLY A 5 -12.92 12.54 -28.38
C GLY A 5 -14.21 13.32 -28.16
N LYS A 6 -14.75 13.28 -26.96
CA LYS A 6 -15.97 13.99 -26.56
C LYS A 6 -15.67 15.46 -26.28
N ILE A 7 -16.37 16.36 -26.93
CA ILE A 7 -16.17 17.81 -26.81
C ILE A 7 -17.42 18.45 -26.20
N LEU A 8 -17.21 19.25 -25.14
CA LEU A 8 -18.22 20.15 -24.60
C LEU A 8 -17.91 21.58 -25.06
N ILE A 9 -18.89 22.29 -25.63
CA ILE A 9 -18.78 23.68 -26.06
C ILE A 9 -19.72 24.51 -25.20
N VAL A 10 -19.19 25.54 -24.54
CA VAL A 10 -19.95 26.43 -23.68
C VAL A 10 -19.76 27.87 -24.18
N ASP A 11 -20.82 28.47 -24.73
CA ASP A 11 -20.83 29.80 -25.30
C ASP A 11 -22.27 30.30 -25.25
N ASP A 12 -22.52 31.58 -24.90
CA ASP A 12 -23.85 32.15 -24.85
C ASP A 12 -24.40 32.57 -26.24
N ASN A 13 -23.53 32.60 -27.23
CA ASN A 13 -23.91 32.88 -28.63
C ASN A 13 -24.26 31.59 -29.38
N GLU A 14 -25.54 31.41 -29.69
CA GLU A 14 -26.06 30.23 -30.42
C GLU A 14 -25.44 30.08 -31.81
N ASP A 15 -25.10 31.16 -32.52
CA ASP A 15 -24.47 31.11 -33.82
C ASP A 15 -23.05 30.51 -33.73
N VAL A 16 -22.32 30.85 -32.68
CA VAL A 16 -20.99 30.30 -32.36
C VAL A 16 -21.09 28.81 -32.06
N LEU A 17 -22.06 28.41 -31.25
CA LEU A 17 -22.32 27.01 -30.92
C LEU A 17 -22.66 26.21 -32.16
N PHE A 18 -23.55 26.75 -33.03
CA PHE A 18 -23.95 26.10 -34.27
C PHE A 18 -22.75 25.96 -35.22
N ALA A 19 -21.97 27.02 -35.42
CA ALA A 19 -20.82 27.00 -36.31
C ALA A 19 -19.75 26.00 -35.86
N LEU A 20 -19.43 25.96 -34.55
CA LEU A 20 -18.47 25.01 -33.99
C LEU A 20 -18.98 23.57 -34.06
N ASN A 21 -20.25 23.35 -33.76
CA ASN A 21 -20.86 22.02 -33.87
C ASN A 21 -20.77 21.47 -35.31
N LEU A 22 -21.14 22.26 -36.28
CA LEU A 22 -21.08 21.89 -37.71
C LEU A 22 -19.65 21.62 -38.18
N LEU A 23 -18.70 22.46 -37.72
CA LEU A 23 -17.29 22.35 -38.09
C LEU A 23 -16.60 21.13 -37.48
N LEU A 24 -16.96 20.77 -36.23
CA LEU A 24 -16.29 19.71 -35.45
C LEU A 24 -16.98 18.36 -35.58
N GLU A 25 -18.27 18.29 -35.98
CA GLU A 25 -19.03 17.05 -36.13
C GLU A 25 -18.31 15.95 -36.92
N PRO A 26 -17.62 16.25 -38.07
CA PRO A 26 -16.90 15.23 -38.83
C PRO A 26 -15.65 14.67 -38.13
N TYR A 27 -15.16 15.33 -37.07
CA TYR A 27 -13.87 15.04 -36.41
C TYR A 27 -14.05 14.53 -34.97
N ALA A 28 -15.14 14.91 -34.29
CA ALA A 28 -15.41 14.56 -32.90
C ALA A 28 -16.18 13.23 -32.79
N GLU A 29 -15.94 12.51 -31.68
CA GLU A 29 -16.76 11.33 -31.34
C GLU A 29 -18.20 11.73 -30.98
N LYS A 30 -18.32 12.72 -30.11
CA LYS A 30 -19.59 13.32 -29.68
C LYS A 30 -19.38 14.78 -29.29
N ILE A 31 -20.37 15.61 -29.57
CA ILE A 31 -20.37 17.02 -29.17
C ILE A 31 -21.60 17.29 -28.30
N LYS A 32 -21.41 18.05 -27.23
CA LYS A 32 -22.47 18.67 -26.45
C LYS A 32 -22.26 20.16 -26.41
N VAL A 33 -23.36 20.91 -26.41
CA VAL A 33 -23.35 22.37 -26.34
C VAL A 33 -24.14 22.85 -25.14
N ALA A 34 -23.68 23.93 -24.53
CA ALA A 34 -24.36 24.61 -23.44
C ALA A 34 -24.34 26.13 -23.65
N VAL A 35 -25.48 26.77 -23.54
CA VAL A 35 -25.66 28.21 -23.68
C VAL A 35 -25.29 28.97 -22.39
N THR A 36 -25.28 28.26 -21.26
CA THR A 36 -24.97 28.84 -19.93
C THR A 36 -23.96 27.97 -19.17
N PRO A 37 -23.08 28.57 -18.37
CA PRO A 37 -22.15 27.84 -17.52
C PRO A 37 -22.81 26.93 -16.48
N ASP A 38 -24.04 27.23 -16.06
CA ASP A 38 -24.76 26.47 -15.02
C ASP A 38 -24.90 24.96 -15.34
N ARG A 39 -24.81 24.58 -16.61
CA ARG A 39 -24.88 23.17 -17.05
C ARG A 39 -23.56 22.44 -17.07
N ILE A 40 -22.45 23.09 -16.79
CA ILE A 40 -21.11 22.49 -16.84
C ILE A 40 -21.03 21.29 -15.89
N GLU A 41 -21.45 21.42 -14.64
CA GLU A 41 -21.41 20.34 -13.65
C GLU A 41 -22.20 19.10 -14.09
N TYR A 42 -23.37 19.30 -14.65
CA TYR A 42 -24.18 18.22 -15.21
C TYR A 42 -23.46 17.49 -16.35
N PHE A 43 -22.83 18.23 -17.29
CA PHE A 43 -22.12 17.58 -18.39
C PHE A 43 -20.78 16.96 -17.94
N MET A 44 -20.09 17.51 -16.95
CA MET A 44 -18.90 16.91 -16.38
C MET A 44 -19.20 15.53 -15.78
N THR A 45 -20.33 15.37 -15.12
CA THR A 45 -20.73 14.11 -14.49
C THR A 45 -21.35 13.10 -15.47
N THR A 46 -22.21 13.54 -16.38
CA THR A 46 -23.01 12.65 -17.25
C THR A 46 -22.38 12.38 -18.60
N PHE A 47 -21.69 13.36 -19.18
CA PHE A 47 -21.10 13.26 -20.51
C PHE A 47 -19.58 12.98 -20.45
N GLN A 48 -18.90 13.47 -19.41
CA GLN A 48 -17.45 13.30 -19.19
C GLN A 48 -16.63 13.73 -20.43
N PRO A 49 -16.58 15.03 -20.74
CA PRO A 49 -15.91 15.52 -21.94
C PRO A 49 -14.39 15.33 -21.84
N ASP A 50 -13.76 15.02 -22.97
CA ASP A 50 -12.29 14.97 -23.09
C ASP A 50 -11.71 16.37 -23.23
N ILE A 51 -12.45 17.28 -23.89
CA ILE A 51 -12.10 18.71 -24.05
C ILE A 51 -13.32 19.56 -23.78
N ILE A 52 -13.08 20.73 -23.20
CA ILE A 52 -14.07 21.77 -22.97
C ILE A 52 -13.60 23.02 -23.71
N LEU A 53 -14.39 23.47 -24.71
CA LEU A 53 -14.28 24.80 -25.29
C LEU A 53 -15.17 25.74 -24.49
N LEU A 54 -14.57 26.74 -23.86
CA LEU A 54 -15.25 27.64 -22.94
C LEU A 54 -15.14 29.07 -23.41
N ASP A 55 -16.24 29.76 -23.58
CA ASP A 55 -16.18 31.19 -23.83
C ASP A 55 -15.67 31.92 -22.61
N MET A 56 -14.89 32.97 -22.85
CA MET A 56 -14.34 33.79 -21.79
C MET A 56 -15.33 34.83 -21.27
N ASN A 57 -16.19 35.35 -22.14
CA ASN A 57 -17.11 36.44 -21.81
C ASN A 57 -18.55 36.01 -22.08
N PHE A 58 -19.32 35.80 -21.05
CA PHE A 58 -20.76 35.55 -21.11
C PHE A 58 -21.55 36.89 -21.03
N SER A 59 -22.79 36.89 -21.48
CA SER A 59 -23.64 38.08 -21.63
C SER A 59 -23.85 38.90 -20.36
N ARG A 60 -23.69 38.30 -19.17
CA ARG A 60 -23.77 39.02 -17.91
C ARG A 60 -22.52 39.84 -17.58
N ASP A 61 -21.36 39.52 -18.20
CA ASP A 61 -20.07 40.19 -17.97
C ASP A 61 -19.23 40.26 -19.24
N ALA A 62 -19.69 41.04 -20.19
CA ALA A 62 -19.02 41.17 -21.50
C ALA A 62 -17.63 41.78 -21.47
N ILE A 63 -17.16 42.34 -20.32
CA ILE A 63 -15.94 43.13 -20.23
C ILE A 63 -14.87 42.50 -19.32
N SER A 64 -15.22 41.90 -18.16
CA SER A 64 -14.23 41.46 -17.17
C SER A 64 -13.76 40.01 -17.40
N GLY A 65 -14.57 39.14 -17.99
CA GLY A 65 -14.29 37.72 -18.17
C GLY A 65 -14.36 36.90 -16.88
N GLN A 66 -14.90 37.46 -15.81
CA GLN A 66 -14.90 36.81 -14.48
C GLN A 66 -15.72 35.54 -14.45
N GLU A 67 -16.87 35.47 -15.16
CA GLU A 67 -17.69 34.24 -15.27
C GLU A 67 -16.94 33.09 -15.93
N GLY A 68 -16.11 33.37 -16.95
CA GLY A 68 -15.26 32.35 -17.58
C GLY A 68 -14.22 31.79 -16.61
N PHE A 69 -13.60 32.65 -15.77
CA PHE A 69 -12.64 32.19 -14.75
C PHE A 69 -13.30 31.38 -13.62
N GLU A 70 -14.48 31.79 -13.16
CA GLU A 70 -15.26 31.05 -12.17
C GLU A 70 -15.66 29.67 -12.69
N SER A 71 -16.07 29.60 -13.96
CA SER A 71 -16.38 28.35 -14.64
C SER A 71 -15.16 27.44 -14.79
N LEU A 72 -13.98 27.99 -15.10
CA LEU A 72 -12.72 27.26 -15.13
C LEU A 72 -12.40 26.67 -13.75
N GLU A 73 -12.51 27.48 -12.70
CA GLU A 73 -12.27 27.03 -11.33
C GLU A 73 -13.22 25.89 -10.93
N GLN A 74 -14.50 26.00 -11.29
CA GLN A 74 -15.50 24.95 -11.04
C GLN A 74 -15.14 23.66 -11.79
N ILE A 75 -14.77 23.74 -13.06
CA ILE A 75 -14.35 22.58 -13.86
C ILE A 75 -13.14 21.89 -13.20
N LEU A 76 -12.12 22.66 -12.83
CA LEU A 76 -10.88 22.12 -12.24
C LEU A 76 -11.06 21.57 -10.82
N ARG A 77 -12.10 22.02 -10.09
CA ARG A 77 -12.51 21.38 -8.82
C ARG A 77 -13.12 19.99 -9.05
N ILE A 78 -13.94 19.84 -10.09
CA ILE A 78 -14.60 18.56 -10.41
C ILE A 78 -13.59 17.58 -11.00
N ASP A 79 -12.78 18.05 -11.98
CA ASP A 79 -11.71 17.27 -12.59
C ASP A 79 -10.44 18.10 -12.73
N PRO A 80 -9.46 17.94 -11.81
CA PRO A 80 -8.20 18.67 -11.85
C PRO A 80 -7.37 18.42 -13.12
N GLN A 81 -7.73 17.43 -13.91
CA GLN A 81 -7.03 17.07 -15.14
C GLN A 81 -7.81 17.44 -16.40
N ALA A 82 -8.94 18.13 -16.27
CA ALA A 82 -9.74 18.58 -17.39
C ALA A 82 -8.89 19.42 -18.35
N VAL A 83 -9.14 19.25 -19.63
CA VAL A 83 -8.53 20.06 -20.69
C VAL A 83 -9.53 21.13 -21.09
N VAL A 84 -9.27 22.37 -20.64
CA VAL A 84 -10.10 23.53 -20.91
C VAL A 84 -9.38 24.45 -21.86
N ILE A 85 -10.02 24.80 -22.97
CA ILE A 85 -9.52 25.73 -23.99
C ILE A 85 -10.47 26.92 -24.05
N PHE A 86 -9.97 28.11 -23.76
CA PHE A 86 -10.77 29.31 -23.84
C PHE A 86 -10.97 29.80 -25.27
N MET A 87 -12.15 30.30 -25.56
CA MET A 87 -12.43 31.08 -26.75
C MET A 87 -12.44 32.55 -26.41
N THR A 88 -11.60 33.38 -27.07
CA THR A 88 -11.40 34.77 -26.72
C THR A 88 -11.59 35.70 -27.93
N ALA A 89 -11.98 36.97 -27.72
CA ALA A 89 -11.99 37.95 -28.78
C ALA A 89 -10.53 38.37 -29.14
N TYR A 90 -10.31 38.75 -30.39
CA TYR A 90 -8.98 38.97 -31.01
C TYR A 90 -8.01 39.91 -30.31
N ALA A 91 -8.45 40.73 -29.35
CA ALA A 91 -7.67 41.80 -28.74
C ALA A 91 -7.20 41.53 -27.28
N ASP A 92 -7.41 40.32 -26.72
CA ASP A 92 -7.34 40.07 -25.25
C ASP A 92 -6.20 39.14 -24.85
N THR A 93 -4.98 39.45 -25.33
CA THR A 93 -3.77 38.66 -24.99
C THR A 93 -3.47 38.61 -23.50
N ASP A 94 -3.75 39.68 -22.75
CA ASP A 94 -3.53 39.72 -21.30
C ASP A 94 -4.47 38.79 -20.55
N LYS A 95 -5.73 38.67 -20.98
CA LYS A 95 -6.69 37.71 -20.41
C LYS A 95 -6.31 36.27 -20.75
N ALA A 96 -5.83 36.02 -21.98
CA ALA A 96 -5.34 34.70 -22.38
C ALA A 96 -4.18 34.23 -21.49
N VAL A 97 -3.22 35.08 -21.21
CA VAL A 97 -2.09 34.77 -20.27
C VAL A 97 -2.60 34.50 -18.85
N ARG A 98 -3.58 35.28 -18.38
CA ARG A 98 -4.19 35.05 -17.07
C ARG A 98 -4.93 33.71 -17.04
N ALA A 99 -5.62 33.32 -18.11
CA ALA A 99 -6.33 32.05 -18.21
C ALA A 99 -5.39 30.86 -18.11
N ILE A 100 -4.25 30.88 -18.78
CA ILE A 100 -3.21 29.85 -18.68
C ILE A 100 -2.65 29.77 -17.24
N LYS A 101 -2.39 30.93 -16.60
CA LYS A 101 -1.95 30.95 -15.19
C LYS A 101 -3.01 30.43 -14.22
N ALA A 102 -4.29 30.54 -14.55
CA ALA A 102 -5.40 30.04 -13.77
C ALA A 102 -5.67 28.51 -13.99
N GLY A 103 -4.94 27.87 -14.93
CA GLY A 103 -5.02 26.43 -15.17
C GLY A 103 -5.71 26.03 -16.47
N ALA A 104 -6.10 26.97 -17.35
CA ALA A 104 -6.54 26.63 -18.69
C ALA A 104 -5.40 26.00 -19.49
N THR A 105 -5.74 25.08 -20.37
CA THR A 105 -4.74 24.36 -21.19
C THR A 105 -4.25 25.21 -22.36
N ASP A 106 -5.16 25.93 -23.01
CA ASP A 106 -4.86 26.76 -24.19
C ASP A 106 -5.98 27.79 -24.41
N PHE A 107 -5.82 28.64 -25.46
CA PHE A 107 -6.86 29.56 -25.90
C PHE A 107 -6.94 29.64 -27.41
N ILE A 108 -8.11 30.01 -27.95
CA ILE A 108 -8.39 30.16 -29.39
C ILE A 108 -9.07 31.50 -29.61
N PRO A 109 -8.52 32.38 -30.50
CA PRO A 109 -9.16 33.65 -30.83
C PRO A 109 -10.40 33.46 -31.69
N LYS A 110 -11.43 34.28 -31.48
CA LYS A 110 -12.60 34.41 -32.34
C LYS A 110 -12.37 35.60 -33.33
N PRO A 111 -12.54 35.48 -34.63
CA PRO A 111 -12.86 34.27 -35.37
C PRO A 111 -11.66 33.32 -35.51
N TRP A 112 -11.95 32.01 -35.49
CA TRP A 112 -10.90 30.97 -35.57
C TRP A 112 -10.61 30.53 -36.99
N GLU A 113 -9.36 30.14 -37.22
CA GLU A 113 -8.96 29.43 -38.44
C GLU A 113 -9.16 27.91 -38.19
N LYS A 114 -9.78 27.21 -39.16
CA LYS A 114 -10.12 25.80 -39.03
C LYS A 114 -8.92 24.93 -38.67
N GLU A 115 -7.80 25.11 -39.37
CA GLU A 115 -6.58 24.33 -39.18
C GLU A 115 -6.01 24.53 -37.79
N LYS A 116 -6.00 25.76 -37.28
CA LYS A 116 -5.50 26.10 -35.96
C LYS A 116 -6.40 25.53 -34.85
N LEU A 117 -7.71 25.65 -35.00
CA LEU A 117 -8.69 25.06 -34.08
C LEU A 117 -8.48 23.54 -33.97
N LEU A 118 -8.41 22.83 -35.09
CA LEU A 118 -8.20 21.38 -35.09
C LEU A 118 -6.85 20.98 -34.53
N ALA A 119 -5.80 21.73 -34.78
CA ALA A 119 -4.46 21.47 -34.20
C ALA A 119 -4.47 21.62 -32.69
N THR A 120 -5.08 22.69 -32.14
CA THR A 120 -5.20 22.93 -30.70
C THR A 120 -6.04 21.83 -30.02
N LEU A 121 -7.17 21.44 -30.61
CA LEU A 121 -8.00 20.35 -30.10
C LEU A 121 -7.24 19.01 -30.10
N SER A 122 -6.53 18.70 -31.20
CA SER A 122 -5.71 17.48 -31.28
C SER A 122 -4.64 17.41 -30.21
N SER A 123 -3.97 18.53 -29.94
CA SER A 123 -2.98 18.65 -28.87
C SER A 123 -3.62 18.47 -27.50
N GLY A 124 -4.77 19.08 -27.25
CA GLY A 124 -5.55 18.92 -26.04
C GLY A 124 -5.96 17.45 -25.76
N ILE A 125 -6.46 16.74 -26.79
CA ILE A 125 -6.82 15.32 -26.69
C ILE A 125 -5.61 14.45 -26.32
N LYS A 126 -4.47 14.69 -26.98
CA LYS A 126 -3.22 13.94 -26.66
C LYS A 126 -2.82 14.16 -25.21
N LEU A 127 -2.90 15.41 -24.74
CA LEU A 127 -2.63 15.75 -23.35
C LEU A 127 -3.60 15.05 -22.39
N ARG A 128 -4.91 15.05 -22.69
CA ARG A 128 -5.93 14.36 -21.87
C ARG A 128 -5.66 12.87 -21.79
N ARG A 129 -5.42 12.22 -22.92
CA ARG A 129 -5.11 10.78 -22.97
C ARG A 129 -3.86 10.44 -22.19
N SER A 130 -2.77 11.23 -22.32
CA SER A 130 -1.53 11.03 -21.54
C SER A 130 -1.77 11.18 -20.04
N ARG A 131 -2.54 12.20 -19.62
CA ARG A 131 -2.90 12.38 -18.19
C ARG A 131 -3.72 11.20 -17.65
N CYS A 132 -4.71 10.72 -18.42
CA CYS A 132 -5.51 9.57 -18.04
C CYS A 132 -4.69 8.27 -17.97
N GLU A 133 -3.76 8.06 -18.93
CA GLU A 133 -2.88 6.90 -18.93
C GLU A 133 -1.93 6.91 -17.72
N VAL A 134 -1.34 8.05 -17.39
CA VAL A 134 -0.50 8.21 -16.19
C VAL A 134 -1.31 7.92 -14.92
N ASN A 135 -2.58 8.33 -14.83
CA ASN A 135 -3.41 8.03 -13.67
C ASN A 135 -3.81 6.57 -13.60
N LEU A 136 -4.20 5.96 -14.71
CA LEU A 136 -4.47 4.52 -14.77
C LEU A 136 -3.23 3.70 -14.36
N LEU A 137 -2.04 4.10 -14.81
CA LEU A 137 -0.78 3.47 -14.38
C LEU A 137 -0.52 3.70 -12.89
N LYS A 138 -0.78 4.87 -12.35
CA LYS A 138 -0.69 5.15 -10.91
C LYS A 138 -1.68 4.30 -10.11
N GLU A 139 -2.94 4.23 -10.52
CA GLU A 139 -3.95 3.37 -9.88
C GLU A 139 -3.57 1.89 -9.96
N GLN A 140 -3.04 1.42 -11.09
CA GLN A 140 -2.52 0.06 -11.23
C GLN A 140 -1.32 -0.20 -10.30
N VAL A 141 -0.41 0.76 -10.17
CA VAL A 141 0.70 0.70 -9.22
C VAL A 141 0.18 0.72 -7.78
N GLU A 142 -0.83 1.52 -7.45
CA GLU A 142 -1.47 1.52 -6.13
C GLU A 142 -2.17 0.18 -5.82
N VAL A 143 -2.88 -0.40 -6.76
CA VAL A 143 -3.50 -1.73 -6.61
C VAL A 143 -2.44 -2.82 -6.49
N LEU A 144 -1.39 -2.80 -7.32
CA LEU A 144 -0.28 -3.74 -7.26
C LEU A 144 0.60 -3.57 -6.01
N SER A 145 0.70 -2.34 -5.49
CA SER A 145 1.42 -2.05 -4.25
C SER A 145 0.60 -2.36 -2.98
N GLY A 146 -0.66 -2.80 -3.14
CA GLY A 146 -1.57 -3.04 -2.01
C GLY A 146 -1.92 -1.74 -1.24
N ALA A 147 -1.65 -0.57 -1.81
CA ALA A 147 -2.03 0.73 -1.23
C ALA A 147 -3.52 1.03 -1.39
N GLY A 148 -4.19 0.31 -2.31
CA GLY A 148 -5.61 0.48 -2.63
C GLY A 148 -6.61 -0.19 -1.68
N SER A 149 -6.18 -0.82 -0.58
CA SER A 149 -7.11 -1.15 0.49
C SER A 149 -7.45 0.13 1.27
N SER A 150 -8.47 0.82 0.80
CA SER A 150 -9.14 1.96 1.44
C SER A 150 -9.92 1.53 2.69
N VAL A 151 -9.26 0.85 3.60
CA VAL A 151 -9.66 0.78 4.98
C VAL A 151 -8.60 1.59 5.70
N GLU A 152 -8.99 2.72 6.28
CA GLU A 152 -8.28 3.33 7.40
C GLU A 152 -8.11 2.21 8.44
N GLU A 153 -7.08 1.39 8.29
CA GLU A 153 -6.65 0.51 9.35
C GLU A 153 -6.09 1.45 10.42
N SER A 154 -7.00 1.92 11.28
CA SER A 154 -6.64 2.60 12.49
C SER A 154 -5.74 1.65 13.25
N ILE A 155 -4.46 2.01 13.38
CA ILE A 155 -3.52 1.22 14.16
C ILE A 155 -3.96 1.33 15.60
N ILE A 156 -4.42 0.21 16.16
CA ILE A 156 -4.93 0.12 17.52
C ILE A 156 -3.82 -0.37 18.42
N GLY A 157 -3.49 0.45 19.43
CA GLY A 157 -2.50 0.11 20.44
C GLY A 157 -2.35 1.26 21.45
N GLU A 158 -2.78 1.02 22.68
CA GLU A 158 -2.68 1.97 23.80
C GLU A 158 -1.70 1.47 24.88
N SER A 159 -1.23 0.22 24.78
CA SER A 159 -0.27 -0.34 25.73
C SER A 159 1.05 0.42 25.71
N ALA A 160 1.73 0.49 26.85
CA ALA A 160 3.02 1.16 27.00
C ALA A 160 4.04 0.65 25.95
N ALA A 161 4.07 -0.66 25.70
CA ALA A 161 4.96 -1.27 24.70
C ALA A 161 4.65 -0.79 23.28
N MET A 162 3.38 -0.61 22.90
CA MET A 162 3.02 -0.04 21.58
C MET A 162 3.28 1.46 21.50
N GLN A 163 3.11 2.21 22.60
CA GLN A 163 3.43 3.64 22.65
C GLN A 163 4.92 3.90 22.43
N GLU A 164 5.82 3.06 22.91
CA GLU A 164 7.26 3.12 22.62
C GLU A 164 7.55 2.92 21.13
N VAL A 165 6.85 1.97 20.48
CA VAL A 165 6.93 1.76 19.02
C VAL A 165 6.48 3.01 18.28
N PHE A 166 5.34 3.60 18.66
CA PHE A 166 4.82 4.81 18.00
C PHE A 166 5.73 6.02 18.24
N ALA A 167 6.28 6.19 19.44
CA ALA A 167 7.23 7.25 19.73
C ALA A 167 8.51 7.12 18.88
N THR A 168 8.94 5.89 18.60
CA THR A 168 10.08 5.64 17.71
C THR A 168 9.73 5.97 16.26
N ILE A 169 8.54 5.59 15.79
CA ILE A 169 8.06 5.91 14.44
C ILE A 169 7.99 7.43 14.23
N GLU A 170 7.51 8.18 15.22
CA GLU A 170 7.43 9.64 15.12
C GLU A 170 8.82 10.29 15.01
N LYS A 171 9.84 9.77 15.72
CA LYS A 171 11.24 10.23 15.56
C LYS A 171 11.81 9.95 14.16
N LEU A 172 11.25 8.95 13.45
CA LEU A 172 11.70 8.55 12.12
C LEU A 172 10.97 9.28 10.99
N ARG A 173 9.99 10.12 11.30
CA ARG A 173 9.09 10.79 10.37
C ARG A 173 9.80 11.49 9.21
N ASP A 174 10.84 12.27 9.53
CA ASP A 174 11.54 13.09 8.55
C ASP A 174 12.82 12.42 8.02
N THR A 175 12.96 11.09 8.22
CA THR A 175 14.17 10.36 7.83
C THR A 175 13.90 9.42 6.65
N ASP A 176 14.94 9.25 5.83
CA ASP A 176 14.96 8.30 4.70
C ASP A 176 15.77 7.03 5.05
N ALA A 177 15.99 6.79 6.35
CA ALA A 177 16.76 5.67 6.85
C ALA A 177 16.08 4.33 6.54
N ASN A 178 16.88 3.30 6.30
CA ASN A 178 16.40 1.92 6.22
C ASN A 178 15.99 1.42 7.60
N ILE A 179 14.90 0.66 7.67
CA ILE A 179 14.32 0.19 8.92
C ILE A 179 14.16 -1.33 8.86
N LEU A 180 14.64 -1.99 9.92
CA LEU A 180 14.41 -3.41 10.15
C LEU A 180 13.34 -3.60 11.22
N VAL A 181 12.19 -4.17 10.83
CA VAL A 181 11.06 -4.43 11.72
C VAL A 181 11.12 -5.88 12.19
N LEU A 182 11.31 -6.09 13.47
CA LEU A 182 11.38 -7.41 14.10
C LEU A 182 10.11 -7.70 14.89
N GLY A 183 9.64 -8.94 14.85
CA GLY A 183 8.50 -9.37 15.66
C GLY A 183 7.93 -10.69 15.18
N GLU A 184 7.21 -11.37 16.07
CA GLU A 184 6.59 -12.65 15.79
C GLU A 184 5.62 -12.59 14.62
N ASN A 185 5.28 -13.77 14.06
CA ASN A 185 4.28 -13.86 13.01
C ASN A 185 2.91 -13.36 13.49
N GLY A 186 2.25 -12.55 12.65
CA GLY A 186 0.93 -12.02 12.95
C GLY A 186 0.90 -10.84 13.93
N THR A 187 2.04 -10.23 14.28
CA THR A 187 2.09 -9.04 15.15
C THR A 187 1.67 -7.74 14.46
N GLY A 188 1.58 -7.72 13.10
CA GLY A 188 1.21 -6.55 12.31
C GLY A 188 2.42 -5.80 11.75
N LYS A 189 3.51 -6.48 11.39
CA LYS A 189 4.72 -5.88 10.78
C LYS A 189 4.39 -5.09 9.51
N ASP A 190 3.49 -5.60 8.68
CA ASP A 190 3.01 -4.95 7.46
C ASP A 190 2.23 -3.65 7.73
N VAL A 191 1.39 -3.64 8.79
CA VAL A 191 0.66 -2.43 9.21
C VAL A 191 1.63 -1.35 9.70
N ILE A 192 2.65 -1.74 10.46
CA ILE A 192 3.72 -0.83 10.93
C ILE A 192 4.57 -0.32 9.75
N ALA A 193 4.89 -1.18 8.77
CA ALA A 193 5.63 -0.75 7.57
C ALA A 193 4.82 0.30 6.77
N ARG A 194 3.50 0.13 6.64
CA ARG A 194 2.61 1.13 6.03
C ARG A 194 2.55 2.43 6.84
N LEU A 195 2.54 2.36 8.18
CA LEU A 195 2.60 3.55 9.02
C LEU A 195 3.91 4.31 8.82
N LEU A 196 5.05 3.61 8.84
CA LEU A 196 6.37 4.18 8.56
C LEU A 196 6.44 4.86 7.19
N TYR A 197 5.79 4.29 6.18
CA TYR A 197 5.67 4.91 4.87
C TYR A 197 4.79 6.17 4.92
N ARG A 198 3.59 6.10 5.55
CA ARG A 198 2.66 7.23 5.67
C ARG A 198 3.28 8.42 6.41
N CYS A 199 4.12 8.16 7.40
CA CYS A 199 4.83 9.18 8.18
C CYS A 199 6.14 9.65 7.53
N SER A 200 6.48 9.23 6.30
CA SER A 200 7.77 9.50 5.68
C SER A 200 7.71 10.64 4.66
N PRO A 201 8.87 11.26 4.31
CA PRO A 201 8.96 12.23 3.22
C PRO A 201 8.59 11.64 1.84
N ARG A 202 8.58 10.30 1.72
CA ARG A 202 8.20 9.57 0.49
C ARG A 202 6.71 9.23 0.43
N TYR A 203 5.88 9.74 1.35
CA TYR A 203 4.43 9.56 1.27
C TYR A 203 3.88 10.11 -0.06
N GLY A 204 2.98 9.37 -0.69
CA GLY A 204 2.47 9.69 -2.04
C GLY A 204 3.38 9.24 -3.20
N ARG A 205 4.54 8.65 -2.90
CA ARG A 205 5.40 7.96 -3.88
C ARG A 205 5.07 6.45 -3.90
N PRO A 206 5.60 5.66 -4.85
CA PRO A 206 5.33 4.22 -4.88
C PRO A 206 5.69 3.53 -3.55
N PHE A 207 4.77 2.68 -3.05
CA PHE A 207 5.02 1.77 -1.93
C PHE A 207 4.84 0.34 -2.42
N VAL A 208 5.95 -0.35 -2.68
CA VAL A 208 5.95 -1.70 -3.25
C VAL A 208 6.23 -2.72 -2.16
N THR A 209 5.38 -3.74 -2.05
CA THR A 209 5.53 -4.81 -1.06
C THR A 209 5.95 -6.11 -1.74
N ILE A 210 6.86 -6.83 -1.10
CA ILE A 210 7.30 -8.16 -1.51
C ILE A 210 7.37 -9.05 -0.28
N ASP A 211 6.62 -10.14 -0.30
CA ASP A 211 6.77 -11.24 0.65
C ASP A 211 7.80 -12.24 0.08
N LEU A 212 9.00 -12.19 0.62
CA LEU A 212 10.12 -13.02 0.17
C LEU A 212 9.94 -14.50 0.51
N GLY A 213 9.11 -14.81 1.50
CA GLY A 213 8.77 -16.19 1.86
C GLY A 213 7.81 -16.85 0.87
N SER A 214 7.04 -16.05 0.11
CA SER A 214 6.08 -16.56 -0.87
C SER A 214 6.65 -16.76 -2.27
N ILE A 215 7.83 -16.20 -2.57
CA ILE A 215 8.45 -16.27 -3.90
C ILE A 215 9.37 -17.47 -4.00
N PRO A 216 9.14 -18.39 -4.96
CA PRO A 216 10.10 -19.46 -5.25
C PRO A 216 11.49 -18.90 -5.59
N GLU A 217 12.54 -19.53 -5.07
CA GLU A 217 13.92 -19.04 -5.25
C GLU A 217 14.29 -18.76 -6.71
N GLN A 218 13.81 -19.60 -7.62
CA GLN A 218 14.05 -19.49 -9.07
C GLN A 218 13.43 -18.22 -9.70
N LEU A 219 12.37 -17.68 -9.09
CA LEU A 219 11.65 -16.51 -9.58
C LEU A 219 12.09 -15.21 -8.88
N PHE A 220 12.87 -15.32 -7.80
CA PHE A 220 13.29 -14.17 -7.01
C PHE A 220 13.93 -13.07 -7.85
N GLU A 221 14.92 -13.43 -8.67
CA GLU A 221 15.62 -12.44 -9.49
C GLU A 221 14.70 -11.77 -10.51
N SER A 222 13.86 -12.56 -11.18
CA SER A 222 12.93 -12.05 -12.18
C SER A 222 11.85 -11.14 -11.57
N GLU A 223 11.38 -11.43 -10.35
CA GLU A 223 10.41 -10.58 -9.65
C GLU A 223 11.07 -9.32 -9.07
N LEU A 224 12.24 -9.43 -8.47
CA LEU A 224 12.92 -8.33 -7.80
C LEU A 224 13.61 -7.37 -8.79
N PHE A 225 14.37 -7.91 -9.76
CA PHE A 225 15.18 -7.13 -10.68
C PHE A 225 14.56 -6.97 -12.08
N GLY A 226 13.57 -7.81 -12.43
CA GLY A 226 12.96 -7.82 -13.75
C GLY A 226 13.75 -8.61 -14.80
N TYR A 227 13.24 -8.65 -16.03
CA TYR A 227 13.86 -9.39 -17.12
C TYR A 227 13.59 -8.73 -18.47
N GLU A 228 14.52 -8.96 -19.41
CA GLU A 228 14.36 -8.58 -20.81
C GLU A 228 13.72 -9.72 -21.63
N LYS A 229 13.19 -9.35 -22.79
CA LYS A 229 12.65 -10.33 -23.73
C LYS A 229 13.70 -11.37 -24.09
N GLY A 230 13.39 -12.67 -23.93
CA GLY A 230 14.29 -13.77 -24.25
C GLY A 230 15.23 -14.17 -23.10
N ALA A 231 15.12 -13.59 -21.91
CA ALA A 231 15.94 -13.97 -20.76
C ALA A 231 15.73 -15.45 -20.32
N PHE A 232 14.54 -15.99 -20.58
CA PHE A 232 14.20 -17.41 -20.41
C PHE A 232 13.08 -17.79 -21.38
N THR A 233 12.76 -19.09 -21.50
CA THR A 233 11.87 -19.65 -22.52
C THR A 233 10.52 -18.94 -22.68
N ASP A 234 9.94 -18.45 -21.56
CA ASP A 234 8.63 -17.78 -21.53
C ASP A 234 8.72 -16.25 -21.48
N ALA A 235 9.89 -15.67 -21.53
CA ALA A 235 10.09 -14.22 -21.50
C ALA A 235 9.71 -13.55 -22.85
N ARG A 236 8.42 -13.52 -23.17
CA ARG A 236 7.89 -12.97 -24.44
C ARG A 236 7.95 -11.44 -24.52
N LYS A 237 7.84 -10.76 -23.37
CA LYS A 237 7.90 -9.30 -23.23
C LYS A 237 8.83 -8.95 -22.08
N PRO A 238 9.51 -7.80 -22.11
CA PRO A 238 10.28 -7.34 -20.96
C PRO A 238 9.36 -7.00 -19.80
N LYS A 239 9.81 -7.23 -18.56
CA LYS A 239 9.10 -6.89 -17.32
C LYS A 239 10.02 -6.14 -16.38
N ALA A 240 9.59 -4.95 -15.92
CA ALA A 240 10.28 -4.21 -14.87
C ALA A 240 10.23 -4.97 -13.54
N GLY A 241 11.33 -4.97 -12.79
CA GLY A 241 11.40 -5.57 -11.47
C GLY A 241 10.77 -4.68 -10.39
N ARG A 242 10.47 -5.28 -9.24
CA ARG A 242 9.88 -4.56 -8.10
C ARG A 242 10.77 -3.42 -7.59
N MET A 243 12.10 -3.57 -7.62
CA MET A 243 13.03 -2.50 -7.25
C MET A 243 12.96 -1.31 -8.21
N GLU A 244 12.83 -1.59 -9.51
CA GLU A 244 12.67 -0.54 -10.52
C GLU A 244 11.34 0.21 -10.33
N VAL A 245 10.24 -0.52 -10.11
CA VAL A 245 8.91 0.04 -9.84
C VAL A 245 8.88 0.87 -8.55
N ALA A 246 9.67 0.48 -7.55
CA ALA A 246 9.77 1.20 -6.27
C ALA A 246 10.64 2.46 -6.33
N THR A 247 11.29 2.75 -7.47
CA THR A 247 12.22 3.88 -7.59
C THR A 247 11.53 5.21 -7.29
N GLY A 248 12.19 6.03 -6.48
CA GLY A 248 11.65 7.29 -5.93
C GLY A 248 10.75 7.10 -4.71
N GLY A 249 10.40 5.85 -4.35
CA GLY A 249 9.48 5.49 -3.29
C GLY A 249 10.09 4.59 -2.21
N THR A 250 9.27 3.68 -1.69
CA THR A 250 9.63 2.75 -0.60
C THR A 250 9.39 1.31 -1.03
N LEU A 251 10.34 0.43 -0.74
CA LEU A 251 10.23 -1.02 -0.94
C LEU A 251 10.13 -1.69 0.43
N PHE A 252 9.04 -2.41 0.66
CA PHE A 252 8.85 -3.24 1.84
C PHE A 252 9.16 -4.70 1.50
N LEU A 253 10.19 -5.23 2.18
CA LEU A 253 10.64 -6.63 2.05
C LEU A 253 10.21 -7.40 3.30
N ASP A 254 9.15 -8.20 3.18
CA ASP A 254 8.70 -9.04 4.29
C ASP A 254 9.45 -10.39 4.27
N GLU A 255 9.66 -10.95 5.46
CA GLU A 255 10.35 -12.22 5.70
C GLU A 255 11.77 -12.28 5.10
N ILE A 256 12.56 -11.19 5.30
CA ILE A 256 13.93 -11.07 4.79
C ILE A 256 14.86 -12.19 5.28
N GLY A 257 14.59 -12.77 6.44
CA GLY A 257 15.34 -13.89 7.01
C GLY A 257 15.27 -15.19 6.21
N ASN A 258 14.30 -15.31 5.28
CA ASN A 258 14.10 -16.51 4.47
C ASN A 258 14.94 -16.51 3.17
N LEU A 259 15.72 -15.45 2.91
CA LEU A 259 16.55 -15.38 1.72
C LEU A 259 17.74 -16.35 1.77
N SER A 260 18.00 -17.05 0.68
CA SER A 260 19.24 -17.82 0.53
C SER A 260 20.46 -16.90 0.39
N LEU A 261 21.64 -17.39 0.78
CA LEU A 261 22.89 -16.62 0.72
C LEU A 261 23.21 -16.02 -0.67
N PRO A 262 22.98 -16.72 -1.79
CA PRO A 262 23.16 -16.12 -3.12
C PRO A 262 22.23 -14.93 -3.37
N MET A 263 20.97 -15.01 -2.91
CA MET A 263 20.00 -13.91 -3.06
C MET A 263 20.35 -12.71 -2.18
N GLN A 264 20.84 -12.97 -0.96
CA GLN A 264 21.34 -11.94 -0.07
C GLN A 264 22.52 -11.15 -0.70
N ALA A 265 23.46 -11.84 -1.37
CA ALA A 265 24.57 -11.20 -2.05
C ALA A 265 24.13 -10.30 -3.21
N LYS A 266 23.12 -10.73 -3.98
CA LYS A 266 22.55 -9.94 -5.08
C LYS A 266 21.79 -8.71 -4.55
N LEU A 267 20.99 -8.89 -3.49
CA LEU A 267 20.29 -7.81 -2.85
C LEU A 267 21.27 -6.76 -2.29
N LEU A 268 22.31 -7.20 -1.60
CA LEU A 268 23.38 -6.31 -1.10
C LEU A 268 23.98 -5.48 -2.22
N THR A 269 24.37 -6.13 -3.32
CA THR A 269 24.96 -5.44 -4.49
C THR A 269 24.02 -4.36 -5.04
N ALA A 270 22.71 -4.65 -5.14
CA ALA A 270 21.72 -3.70 -5.62
C ALA A 270 21.58 -2.49 -4.69
N ILE A 271 21.57 -2.72 -3.36
CA ILE A 271 21.45 -1.66 -2.35
C ILE A 271 22.71 -0.78 -2.29
N GLU A 272 23.90 -1.39 -2.38
CA GLU A 272 25.15 -0.64 -2.29
C GLU A 272 25.41 0.21 -3.53
N LYS A 273 25.24 -0.38 -4.71
CA LYS A 273 25.49 0.31 -5.98
C LYS A 273 24.36 1.25 -6.38
N ARG A 274 23.20 1.13 -5.75
CA ARG A 274 21.96 1.79 -6.16
C ARG A 274 21.64 1.57 -7.64
N GLN A 275 21.94 0.38 -8.12
CA GLN A 275 21.75 -0.02 -9.50
C GLN A 275 21.35 -1.49 -9.55
N ILE A 276 20.52 -1.82 -10.51
CA ILE A 276 20.11 -3.19 -10.83
C ILE A 276 20.35 -3.46 -12.31
N SER A 277 20.47 -4.73 -12.68
CA SER A 277 20.42 -5.17 -14.07
C SER A 277 19.30 -6.18 -14.22
N ARG A 278 18.48 -6.03 -15.25
CA ARG A 278 17.43 -7.01 -15.59
C ARG A 278 18.07 -8.31 -16.05
N LEU A 279 17.42 -9.43 -15.76
CA LEU A 279 17.88 -10.73 -16.29
C LEU A 279 17.95 -10.68 -17.81
N GLY A 280 19.05 -11.17 -18.36
CA GLY A 280 19.30 -11.14 -19.81
C GLY A 280 19.77 -9.78 -20.35
N SER A 281 20.03 -8.78 -19.49
CA SER A 281 20.56 -7.48 -19.87
C SER A 281 21.90 -7.20 -19.20
N THR A 282 22.77 -6.48 -19.92
CA THR A 282 24.02 -5.91 -19.38
C THR A 282 23.85 -4.45 -18.98
N GLN A 283 22.70 -3.83 -19.28
CA GLN A 283 22.42 -2.45 -18.93
C GLN A 283 22.07 -2.35 -17.45
N SER A 284 22.68 -1.41 -16.75
CA SER A 284 22.35 -1.09 -15.38
C SER A 284 21.29 0.03 -15.33
N VAL A 285 20.30 -0.15 -14.48
CA VAL A 285 19.24 0.82 -14.19
C VAL A 285 19.49 1.38 -12.80
N SER A 286 19.57 2.71 -12.69
CA SER A 286 19.72 3.38 -11.39
C SER A 286 18.42 3.28 -10.60
N ILE A 287 18.53 3.00 -9.29
CA ILE A 287 17.41 2.91 -8.35
C ILE A 287 17.64 3.84 -7.17
N ASP A 288 16.58 4.50 -6.72
CA ASP A 288 16.55 5.26 -5.47
C ASP A 288 15.36 4.80 -4.63
N VAL A 289 15.61 3.88 -3.70
CA VAL A 289 14.57 3.20 -2.93
C VAL A 289 14.90 3.27 -1.45
N ARG A 290 13.92 3.72 -0.63
CA ARG A 290 13.95 3.54 0.81
C ARG A 290 13.54 2.11 1.13
N LEU A 291 14.28 1.43 2.02
CA LEU A 291 13.99 0.05 2.40
C LEU A 291 13.33 0.00 3.78
N ILE A 292 12.26 -0.78 3.87
CA ILE A 292 11.69 -1.28 5.12
C ILE A 292 11.74 -2.80 5.02
N CYS A 293 12.47 -3.45 5.90
CA CYS A 293 12.60 -4.91 5.93
C CYS A 293 11.88 -5.44 7.16
N ALA A 294 11.26 -6.61 7.07
CA ALA A 294 10.63 -7.27 8.21
C ALA A 294 11.01 -8.75 8.28
N THR A 295 11.08 -9.28 9.50
CA THR A 295 11.25 -10.72 9.73
C THR A 295 10.76 -11.13 11.12
N ASN A 296 10.39 -12.40 11.25
CA ASN A 296 10.14 -13.06 12.53
C ASN A 296 11.32 -13.89 13.02
N ALA A 297 12.34 -14.08 12.19
CA ALA A 297 13.53 -14.85 12.53
C ALA A 297 14.47 -14.04 13.44
N ASP A 298 15.18 -14.73 14.32
CA ASP A 298 16.32 -14.15 15.00
C ASP A 298 17.49 -13.98 14.02
N ILE A 299 17.54 -12.80 13.42
CA ILE A 299 18.51 -12.50 12.36
C ILE A 299 19.95 -12.54 12.90
N ARG A 300 20.18 -12.24 14.19
CA ARG A 300 21.50 -12.28 14.79
C ARG A 300 21.98 -13.72 14.93
N HIS A 301 21.10 -14.61 15.34
CA HIS A 301 21.40 -16.04 15.38
C HIS A 301 21.67 -16.60 13.97
N LEU A 302 20.88 -16.18 12.96
CA LEU A 302 21.15 -16.58 11.56
C LEU A 302 22.52 -16.10 11.06
N VAL A 303 23.01 -14.94 11.50
CA VAL A 303 24.35 -14.45 11.19
C VAL A 303 25.42 -15.32 11.87
N GLU A 304 25.22 -15.68 13.14
CA GLU A 304 26.15 -16.56 13.88
C GLU A 304 26.25 -17.96 13.25
N GLU A 305 25.13 -18.49 12.76
CA GLU A 305 25.09 -19.76 12.02
C GLU A 305 25.63 -19.67 10.59
N GLY A 306 25.94 -18.48 10.09
CA GLY A 306 26.35 -18.25 8.70
C GLY A 306 25.22 -18.37 7.66
N ASN A 307 23.95 -18.38 8.08
CA ASN A 307 22.77 -18.45 7.24
C ASN A 307 22.30 -17.06 6.78
N PHE A 308 22.80 -15.98 7.41
CA PHE A 308 22.55 -14.61 7.01
C PHE A 308 23.87 -13.81 6.98
N ARG A 309 24.03 -12.97 5.94
CA ARG A 309 25.26 -12.20 5.76
C ARG A 309 25.28 -10.98 6.68
N GLN A 310 26.33 -10.79 7.40
CA GLN A 310 26.53 -9.68 8.31
C GLN A 310 26.58 -8.32 7.57
N ASP A 311 27.19 -8.28 6.37
CA ASP A 311 27.28 -7.07 5.55
C ASP A 311 25.91 -6.59 5.08
N LEU A 312 25.02 -7.52 4.67
CA LEU A 312 23.63 -7.19 4.33
C LEU A 312 22.88 -6.67 5.58
N LEU A 313 23.03 -7.31 6.73
CA LEU A 313 22.40 -6.87 7.98
C LEU A 313 22.75 -5.42 8.28
N TYR A 314 24.03 -5.03 8.24
CA TYR A 314 24.44 -3.64 8.49
C TYR A 314 23.84 -2.65 7.48
N ARG A 315 23.56 -3.09 6.26
CA ARG A 315 23.02 -2.21 5.23
C ARG A 315 21.51 -1.99 5.34
N ILE A 316 20.76 -2.99 5.79
CA ILE A 316 19.30 -2.91 5.96
C ILE A 316 18.89 -2.45 7.36
N ASN A 317 19.73 -2.62 8.37
CA ASN A 317 19.45 -2.33 9.77
C ASN A 317 20.11 -1.00 10.22
N THR A 318 19.68 0.12 9.61
CA THR A 318 20.05 1.44 10.13
C THR A 318 19.31 1.73 11.43
N ILE A 319 18.04 1.38 11.50
CA ILE A 319 17.18 1.47 12.68
C ILE A 319 16.44 0.14 12.85
N GLU A 320 16.46 -0.36 14.08
CA GLU A 320 15.75 -1.59 14.47
C GLU A 320 14.48 -1.23 15.26
N LEU A 321 13.35 -1.79 14.85
CA LEU A 321 12.07 -1.57 15.48
C LEU A 321 11.46 -2.91 15.88
N HIS A 322 11.32 -3.13 17.20
CA HIS A 322 10.74 -4.36 17.74
C HIS A 322 9.23 -4.18 17.96
N ILE A 323 8.42 -5.06 17.37
CA ILE A 323 6.99 -5.09 17.63
C ILE A 323 6.71 -6.14 18.70
N PRO A 324 6.17 -5.73 19.85
CA PRO A 324 5.87 -6.66 20.94
C PRO A 324 4.81 -7.68 20.53
N PRO A 325 4.89 -8.93 20.97
CA PRO A 325 3.84 -9.92 20.77
C PRO A 325 2.55 -9.52 21.50
N LEU A 326 1.40 -10.02 21.02
CA LEU A 326 0.08 -9.60 21.52
C LEU A 326 -0.10 -9.85 23.03
N ARG A 327 0.50 -10.91 23.57
CA ARG A 327 0.50 -11.24 25.02
C ARG A 327 1.17 -10.18 25.91
N GLU A 328 2.04 -9.34 25.34
CA GLU A 328 2.75 -8.26 26.04
C GLU A 328 2.03 -6.89 25.88
N ARG A 329 0.94 -6.84 25.11
CA ARG A 329 0.18 -5.62 24.85
C ARG A 329 -1.02 -5.42 25.79
N GLY A 330 -1.19 -6.29 26.79
CA GLY A 330 -2.20 -6.13 27.83
C GLY A 330 -3.62 -5.88 27.28
N ASN A 331 -4.17 -4.69 27.56
CA ASN A 331 -5.55 -4.35 27.20
C ASN A 331 -5.77 -4.13 25.68
N ASP A 332 -4.72 -4.00 24.87
CA ASP A 332 -4.84 -3.90 23.41
C ASP A 332 -5.54 -5.14 22.82
N ILE A 333 -5.43 -6.31 23.50
CA ILE A 333 -6.17 -7.52 23.12
C ILE A 333 -7.66 -7.25 23.05
N ILE A 334 -8.21 -6.53 24.02
CA ILE A 334 -9.65 -6.22 24.07
C ILE A 334 -10.03 -5.15 23.06
N LEU A 335 -9.20 -4.12 22.92
CA LEU A 335 -9.42 -3.06 21.91
C LEU A 335 -9.44 -3.65 20.49
N LEU A 336 -8.49 -4.52 20.17
CA LEU A 336 -8.45 -5.22 18.89
C LEU A 336 -9.63 -6.18 18.72
N ALA A 337 -10.01 -6.90 19.78
CA ALA A 337 -11.17 -7.80 19.75
C ALA A 337 -12.46 -7.03 19.48
N ASP A 338 -12.69 -5.91 20.19
CA ASP A 338 -13.87 -5.07 19.99
C ASP A 338 -13.89 -4.45 18.57
N TYR A 339 -12.73 -4.04 18.04
CA TYR A 339 -12.58 -3.56 16.66
C TYR A 339 -12.95 -4.65 15.62
N PHE A 340 -12.39 -5.86 15.74
CA PHE A 340 -12.69 -6.95 14.83
C PHE A 340 -14.14 -7.41 14.95
N LEU A 341 -14.71 -7.41 16.15
CA LEU A 341 -16.13 -7.69 16.35
C LEU A 341 -16.99 -6.74 15.53
N GLN A 342 -16.77 -5.44 15.65
CA GLN A 342 -17.55 -4.44 14.90
C GLN A 342 -17.37 -4.59 13.39
N ARG A 343 -16.13 -4.79 12.94
CA ARG A 343 -15.80 -5.01 11.53
C ARG A 343 -16.53 -6.21 10.95
N TYR A 344 -16.49 -7.36 11.63
CA TYR A 344 -17.12 -8.57 11.16
C TYR A 344 -18.64 -8.59 11.37
N ALA A 345 -19.17 -7.96 12.42
CA ALA A 345 -20.60 -7.77 12.59
C ALA A 345 -21.19 -7.00 11.40
N ARG A 346 -20.54 -5.92 10.95
CA ARG A 346 -20.94 -5.19 9.74
C ARG A 346 -20.81 -6.05 8.47
N LYS A 347 -19.68 -6.74 8.30
CA LYS A 347 -19.42 -7.60 7.13
C LYS A 347 -20.47 -8.68 6.94
N TYR A 348 -20.88 -9.32 8.04
CA TYR A 348 -21.83 -10.44 8.04
C TYR A 348 -23.26 -10.03 8.42
N GLN A 349 -23.53 -8.72 8.56
CA GLN A 349 -24.85 -8.15 8.88
C GLN A 349 -25.46 -8.76 10.16
N LYS A 350 -24.63 -9.02 11.18
CA LYS A 350 -25.06 -9.54 12.48
C LYS A 350 -25.17 -8.43 13.52
N GLU A 351 -26.23 -8.45 14.32
CA GLU A 351 -26.41 -7.49 15.43
C GLU A 351 -25.61 -7.93 16.65
N MET A 352 -24.28 -7.70 16.62
CA MET A 352 -23.39 -7.98 17.75
C MET A 352 -23.10 -6.69 18.50
N ARG A 353 -23.38 -6.65 19.82
CA ARG A 353 -23.23 -5.47 20.69
C ARG A 353 -21.91 -5.45 21.46
N GLY A 354 -21.25 -6.61 21.65
CA GLY A 354 -20.00 -6.65 22.41
C GLY A 354 -19.62 -8.04 22.90
N LEU A 355 -18.66 -8.04 23.85
CA LEU A 355 -18.13 -9.22 24.52
C LEU A 355 -18.61 -9.25 25.98
N THR A 356 -18.97 -10.40 26.52
CA THR A 356 -19.26 -10.53 27.95
C THR A 356 -17.96 -10.37 28.77
N ARG A 357 -18.08 -10.07 30.06
CA ARG A 357 -16.93 -9.92 30.96
C ARG A 357 -16.08 -11.20 31.04
N GLU A 358 -16.74 -12.34 31.06
CA GLU A 358 -16.11 -13.66 31.08
C GLU A 358 -15.36 -13.93 29.76
N ALA A 359 -15.92 -13.51 28.63
CA ALA A 359 -15.30 -13.60 27.32
C ALA A 359 -14.01 -12.75 27.26
N LYS A 360 -14.07 -11.50 27.72
CA LYS A 360 -12.90 -10.62 27.82
C LYS A 360 -11.80 -11.23 28.71
N ALA A 361 -12.17 -11.80 29.87
CA ALA A 361 -11.23 -12.47 30.75
C ALA A 361 -10.57 -13.69 30.10
N LYS A 362 -11.33 -14.46 29.30
CA LYS A 362 -10.80 -15.60 28.52
C LYS A 362 -9.80 -15.17 27.46
N LEU A 363 -10.10 -14.09 26.72
CA LEU A 363 -9.21 -13.53 25.71
C LEU A 363 -7.89 -13.03 26.31
N LEU A 364 -7.92 -12.37 27.46
CA LEU A 364 -6.74 -11.86 28.15
C LEU A 364 -5.83 -12.97 28.71
N ARG A 365 -6.37 -14.13 29.03
CA ARG A 365 -5.59 -15.27 29.58
C ARG A 365 -4.90 -16.11 28.51
N TYR A 366 -5.33 -16.00 27.26
CA TYR A 366 -4.77 -16.79 26.18
C TYR A 366 -3.45 -16.18 25.68
N SER A 367 -2.49 -17.01 25.31
CA SER A 367 -1.11 -16.59 24.98
C SER A 367 -0.94 -16.02 23.55
N TRP A 368 -1.92 -16.21 22.69
CA TRP A 368 -1.96 -15.71 21.30
C TRP A 368 -0.70 -16.05 20.49
N PRO A 369 -0.34 -17.32 20.29
CA PRO A 369 0.86 -17.71 19.55
C PRO A 369 0.85 -17.19 18.08
N GLY A 370 -0.32 -17.02 17.48
CA GLY A 370 -0.49 -16.40 16.15
C GLY A 370 -0.79 -14.89 16.22
N ASN A 371 -0.64 -14.26 17.40
CA ASN A 371 -0.77 -12.82 17.63
C ASN A 371 -2.09 -12.23 17.10
N VAL A 372 -2.04 -11.05 16.48
CA VAL A 372 -3.21 -10.32 15.97
C VAL A 372 -3.91 -11.09 14.85
N ARG A 373 -3.16 -11.83 14.01
CA ARG A 373 -3.75 -12.67 12.93
C ARG A 373 -4.64 -13.78 13.51
N GLU A 374 -4.20 -14.41 14.58
CA GLU A 374 -5.00 -15.44 15.28
C GLU A 374 -6.21 -14.83 15.98
N LEU A 375 -6.04 -13.68 16.65
CA LEU A 375 -7.15 -12.95 17.26
C LEU A 375 -8.19 -12.58 16.21
N GLN A 376 -7.76 -12.04 15.08
CA GLN A 376 -8.62 -11.67 13.95
C GLN A 376 -9.48 -12.86 13.47
N HIS A 377 -8.85 -14.02 13.18
CA HIS A 377 -9.56 -15.22 12.74
C HIS A 377 -10.49 -15.77 13.83
N THR A 378 -10.06 -15.70 15.09
CA THR A 378 -10.87 -16.13 16.23
C THR A 378 -12.13 -15.27 16.37
N MET A 379 -11.99 -13.95 16.24
CA MET A 379 -13.12 -13.02 16.27
C MET A 379 -14.06 -13.20 15.07
N GLU A 380 -13.50 -13.38 13.86
CA GLU A 380 -14.32 -13.64 12.66
C GLU A 380 -15.17 -14.91 12.84
N ARG A 381 -14.54 -16.00 13.28
CA ARG A 381 -15.25 -17.26 13.56
C ARG A 381 -16.31 -17.11 14.66
N ALA A 382 -15.97 -16.40 15.74
CA ALA A 382 -16.91 -16.18 16.84
C ALA A 382 -18.13 -15.36 16.39
N VAL A 383 -17.97 -14.39 15.50
CA VAL A 383 -19.07 -13.64 14.91
C VAL A 383 -19.90 -14.52 13.98
N ILE A 384 -19.28 -15.32 13.12
CA ILE A 384 -20.00 -16.21 12.18
C ILE A 384 -20.85 -17.23 12.93
N LEU A 385 -20.28 -17.89 13.95
CA LEU A 385 -20.92 -18.97 14.69
C LEU A 385 -21.73 -18.52 15.91
N GLY A 386 -21.57 -17.26 16.32
CA GLY A 386 -22.27 -16.74 17.49
C GLY A 386 -23.75 -16.48 17.22
N ASP A 387 -24.60 -16.99 18.14
CA ASP A 387 -26.03 -16.77 18.18
C ASP A 387 -26.34 -15.80 19.32
N GLY A 388 -26.76 -14.59 18.98
CA GLY A 388 -27.14 -13.55 19.96
C GLY A 388 -26.35 -12.26 19.86
N SER A 389 -26.67 -11.29 20.73
CA SER A 389 -26.10 -9.93 20.68
C SER A 389 -24.76 -9.78 21.40
N LEU A 390 -24.33 -10.73 22.21
CA LEU A 390 -23.09 -10.71 22.97
C LEU A 390 -22.31 -12.03 22.80
N LEU A 391 -21.02 -11.93 22.50
CA LEU A 391 -20.14 -13.09 22.45
C LEU A 391 -19.78 -13.56 23.87
N ARG A 392 -19.95 -14.86 24.08
CA ARG A 392 -19.69 -15.58 25.33
C ARG A 392 -18.39 -16.39 25.25
N PRO A 393 -17.82 -16.86 26.36
CA PRO A 393 -16.61 -17.69 26.35
C PRO A 393 -16.67 -18.92 25.44
N ASP A 394 -17.86 -19.52 25.28
CA ASP A 394 -18.05 -20.73 24.48
C ASP A 394 -17.96 -20.46 22.96
N ASN A 395 -18.09 -19.20 22.53
CA ASN A 395 -17.89 -18.82 21.13
C ASN A 395 -16.39 -18.82 20.71
N PHE A 396 -15.46 -18.90 21.69
CA PHE A 396 -14.03 -18.90 21.45
C PHE A 396 -13.45 -20.29 21.60
N LEU A 397 -13.23 -20.95 20.47
CA LEU A 397 -12.53 -22.22 20.40
C LEU A 397 -11.06 -21.95 20.14
N PHE A 398 -10.27 -21.88 21.18
CA PHE A 398 -8.81 -21.84 21.03
C PHE A 398 -8.31 -23.22 20.62
N GLN A 399 -7.42 -23.30 19.66
CA GLN A 399 -6.67 -24.52 19.44
C GLN A 399 -5.85 -24.73 20.72
N ALA A 400 -6.00 -25.90 21.34
CA ALA A 400 -5.10 -26.27 22.41
C ALA A 400 -3.69 -26.20 21.83
N SER A 401 -2.96 -25.17 22.20
CA SER A 401 -1.52 -25.13 21.95
C SER A 401 -1.00 -26.37 22.66
N SER A 402 -0.71 -27.41 21.88
CA SER A 402 0.16 -28.47 22.40
C SER A 402 1.34 -27.74 23.02
N PRO A 403 1.62 -27.90 24.32
CA PRO A 403 2.79 -27.30 24.88
C PRO A 403 3.93 -27.70 23.93
N ARG A 404 4.55 -26.74 23.26
CA ARG A 404 5.86 -27.00 22.69
C ARG A 404 6.65 -27.46 23.91
N LEU A 405 6.81 -28.79 24.02
CA LEU A 405 7.84 -29.35 24.85
C LEU A 405 9.06 -28.51 24.50
N LYS A 406 9.50 -27.65 25.44
CA LYS A 406 10.87 -27.15 25.36
C LYS A 406 11.65 -28.40 25.01
N LYS A 407 12.30 -28.42 23.84
CA LYS A 407 13.39 -29.36 23.63
C LYS A 407 14.30 -29.08 24.82
N GLU A 408 14.15 -29.87 25.87
CA GLU A 408 15.21 -30.03 26.83
C GLU A 408 16.41 -30.33 25.93
N GLU A 409 17.43 -29.50 25.99
CA GLU A 409 18.69 -29.79 25.33
C GLU A 409 18.97 -31.24 25.65
N GLU A 410 19.02 -32.09 24.64
CA GLU A 410 19.37 -33.48 24.80
C GLU A 410 20.78 -33.48 25.37
N VAL A 411 20.86 -33.62 26.70
CA VAL A 411 22.12 -33.75 27.42
C VAL A 411 22.70 -35.10 27.00
N LEU A 412 23.54 -35.07 25.98
CA LEU A 412 24.22 -36.27 25.45
C LEU A 412 25.36 -36.76 26.38
N ASN A 413 25.59 -36.08 27.50
CA ASN A 413 26.55 -36.50 28.47
C ASN A 413 25.94 -37.54 29.43
N LEU A 414 26.46 -38.77 29.40
CA LEU A 414 25.95 -39.91 30.16
C LEU A 414 25.93 -39.61 31.67
N GLU A 415 26.97 -38.99 32.22
CA GLU A 415 27.04 -38.66 33.65
C GLU A 415 25.95 -37.64 34.06
N GLN A 416 25.60 -36.71 33.22
CA GLN A 416 24.55 -35.75 33.48
C GLN A 416 23.14 -36.42 33.37
N LEU A 417 22.94 -37.32 32.43
CA LEU A 417 21.73 -38.13 32.32
C LEU A 417 21.53 -39.05 33.54
N GLU A 418 22.58 -39.71 33.97
CA GLU A 418 22.55 -40.55 35.19
C GLU A 418 22.20 -39.72 36.42
N ARG A 419 22.85 -38.57 36.58
CA ARG A 419 22.57 -37.66 37.72
C ARG A 419 21.13 -37.13 37.69
N GLN A 420 20.59 -36.74 36.54
CA GLN A 420 19.20 -36.33 36.40
C GLN A 420 18.23 -37.47 36.69
N ALA A 421 18.52 -38.70 36.25
CA ALA A 421 17.72 -39.86 36.53
C ALA A 421 17.67 -40.20 38.03
N VAL A 422 18.82 -40.13 38.71
CA VAL A 422 18.94 -40.33 40.16
C VAL A 422 18.16 -39.23 40.91
N GLU A 423 18.35 -37.97 40.60
CA GLU A 423 17.63 -36.86 41.24
C GLU A 423 16.11 -36.98 41.05
N LYS A 424 15.65 -37.40 39.86
CA LYS A 424 14.24 -37.59 39.55
C LYS A 424 13.66 -38.80 40.34
N ALA A 425 14.39 -39.91 40.42
CA ALA A 425 14.00 -41.08 41.23
C ALA A 425 13.92 -40.78 42.72
N MET A 426 14.90 -39.99 43.24
CA MET A 426 14.91 -39.56 44.64
C MET A 426 13.73 -38.65 44.99
N ARG A 427 13.36 -37.73 44.06
CA ARG A 427 12.15 -36.88 44.23
C ARG A 427 10.88 -37.70 44.25
N LEU A 428 10.72 -38.65 43.30
CA LEU A 428 9.53 -39.51 43.21
C LEU A 428 9.37 -40.49 44.37
N SER A 429 10.50 -40.84 45.03
CA SER A 429 10.53 -41.73 46.18
C SER A 429 10.51 -40.99 47.52
N GLU A 430 10.30 -39.65 47.53
CA GLU A 430 10.30 -38.79 48.73
C GLU A 430 11.56 -39.00 49.60
N GLY A 431 12.71 -39.26 48.98
CA GLY A 431 13.98 -39.48 49.66
C GLY A 431 14.23 -40.93 50.09
N ASN A 432 13.36 -41.90 49.77
CA ASN A 432 13.56 -43.30 50.12
C ASN A 432 14.48 -43.98 49.10
N MET A 433 15.68 -44.34 49.48
CA MET A 433 16.73 -44.92 48.64
C MET A 433 16.34 -46.28 48.03
N THR A 434 15.64 -47.13 48.77
CA THR A 434 15.21 -48.44 48.26
C THR A 434 14.19 -48.34 47.14
N ARG A 435 13.22 -47.45 47.31
CA ARG A 435 12.24 -47.14 46.24
C ARG A 435 12.88 -46.40 45.04
N ALA A 436 13.86 -45.53 45.29
CA ALA A 436 14.57 -44.87 44.24
C ALA A 436 15.38 -45.83 43.37
N ALA A 437 16.01 -46.85 43.98
CA ALA A 437 16.71 -47.93 43.28
C ALA A 437 15.74 -48.79 42.42
N GLU A 438 14.55 -49.10 42.93
CA GLU A 438 13.50 -49.80 42.15
C GLU A 438 13.08 -48.96 40.90
N TYR A 439 12.90 -47.63 41.03
CA TYR A 439 12.60 -46.77 39.89
C TYR A 439 13.70 -46.69 38.84
N LEU A 440 14.95 -46.88 39.26
CA LEU A 440 16.13 -46.86 38.38
C LEU A 440 16.46 -48.24 37.80
N GLY A 441 15.81 -49.31 38.29
CA GLY A 441 16.07 -50.67 37.83
C GLY A 441 17.39 -51.21 38.31
N ILE A 442 17.94 -50.74 39.45
CA ILE A 442 19.17 -51.17 40.11
C ILE A 442 18.94 -51.62 41.55
#